data_84d343bd48a1bdced3cf73f880b68ef7
#
_entry.id   84d343bd48a1bdced3cf73f880b68ef7
#
_cell.length_a   1.000
_cell.length_b   1.000
_cell.length_c   1.000
_cell.angle_alpha   90.00
_cell.angle_beta   90.00
_cell.angle_gamma   90.00
#
_symmetry.space_group_name_H-M   'P 1'
#
loop_
_entity.id
_entity.type
_entity.pdbx_description
1 polymer ?
#
loop_
_entity_poly.entity_id
_entity_poly.type
_entity_poly.pdbx_seq_one_letter_code
_entity_poly.pdbx_strand_id
1 'polypeptide(L)'
;MAIIAFEGWSDASEAASGAVDHLLDRFKVDEPFAELEPEEFYDFQEHRPTVSISDGHVDAMTWPQVQFYAVERSEADRDFILVTGDEPTFRWKTFARSLTNVLSDSGVESVIALGAYIGPVTHDTPVPLGAVATDPGMLGSSSLVGSDYHGPTGIVSVLAEACREAGIPAISIWAATPHYLAANPNPMAMRALLKGAGEIAGFNGDDEELRLLEADFVQRVDEAVEASSELAAYIEELAAETEDAPDQGRGWLDPGRGPELVDEIEEFLKDV
;
A
#
# COMPACT_ATOMS: atom_id res chain seq x y z
N MET A 1 -16.12 -1.93 -9.19
CA MET A 1 -15.28 -1.20 -8.20
C MET A 1 -13.83 -1.44 -8.52
N ALA A 2 -12.93 -0.49 -8.24
CA ALA A 2 -11.49 -0.73 -8.37
C ALA A 2 -10.78 -0.64 -7.01
N ILE A 3 -9.74 -1.48 -6.81
CA ILE A 3 -8.81 -1.42 -5.67
C ILE A 3 -7.42 -1.18 -6.25
N ILE A 4 -6.72 -0.15 -5.77
CA ILE A 4 -5.53 0.39 -6.42
C ILE A 4 -4.43 0.58 -5.39
N ALA A 5 -3.22 0.16 -5.71
CA ALA A 5 -2.00 0.51 -4.98
C ALA A 5 -0.87 0.85 -5.95
N PHE A 6 0.07 1.65 -5.49
CA PHE A 6 1.28 1.98 -6.22
C PHE A 6 2.49 1.74 -5.33
N GLU A 7 3.51 1.10 -5.89
CA GLU A 7 4.84 1.07 -5.29
C GLU A 7 5.42 2.49 -5.21
N GLY A 8 6.35 2.72 -4.28
CA GLY A 8 7.03 4.00 -4.15
C GLY A 8 6.65 4.79 -2.89
N TRP A 9 6.53 6.10 -3.00
CA TRP A 9 6.41 6.99 -1.83
C TRP A 9 5.18 6.73 -0.94
N SER A 10 4.10 6.26 -1.51
CA SER A 10 2.84 5.95 -0.82
C SER A 10 2.76 4.50 -0.32
N ASP A 11 3.87 3.76 -0.32
CA ASP A 11 3.90 2.32 -0.07
C ASP A 11 4.96 1.92 0.96
N ALA A 12 4.91 2.54 2.12
CA ALA A 12 5.83 2.18 3.21
C ALA A 12 5.72 0.69 3.56
N SER A 13 6.88 0.03 3.64
CA SER A 13 6.99 -1.41 3.93
C SER A 13 6.23 -2.29 2.93
N GLU A 14 6.12 -1.88 1.67
CA GLU A 14 5.41 -2.61 0.60
C GLU A 14 4.01 -3.07 1.03
N ALA A 15 3.35 -2.28 1.91
CA ALA A 15 2.11 -2.72 2.53
C ALA A 15 0.91 -2.55 1.58
N ALA A 16 0.88 -1.51 0.78
CA ALA A 16 -0.22 -1.24 -0.12
C ALA A 16 -0.12 -2.08 -1.40
N SER A 17 1.05 -2.13 -2.04
CA SER A 17 1.32 -2.98 -3.21
C SER A 17 1.14 -4.44 -2.85
N GLY A 18 1.78 -4.92 -1.78
CA GLY A 18 1.66 -6.30 -1.31
C GLY A 18 0.22 -6.69 -0.96
N ALA A 19 -0.62 -5.76 -0.50
CA ALA A 19 -2.03 -6.04 -0.29
C ALA A 19 -2.77 -6.32 -1.61
N VAL A 20 -2.47 -5.58 -2.70
CA VAL A 20 -3.06 -5.83 -4.02
C VAL A 20 -2.51 -7.10 -4.63
N ASP A 21 -1.21 -7.36 -4.51
CA ASP A 21 -0.56 -8.57 -5.00
C ASP A 21 -1.14 -9.83 -4.33
N HIS A 22 -1.37 -9.76 -3.00
CA HIS A 22 -2.08 -10.84 -2.29
C HIS A 22 -3.49 -11.10 -2.85
N LEU A 23 -4.22 -10.04 -3.25
CA LEU A 23 -5.52 -10.22 -3.90
C LEU A 23 -5.39 -10.86 -5.29
N LEU A 24 -4.37 -10.50 -6.09
CA LEU A 24 -4.09 -11.11 -7.38
C LEU A 24 -3.82 -12.62 -7.22
N ASP A 25 -2.95 -12.99 -6.29
CA ASP A 25 -2.63 -14.39 -5.97
C ASP A 25 -3.87 -15.16 -5.50
N ARG A 26 -4.62 -14.59 -4.57
CA ARG A 26 -5.83 -15.18 -4.01
C ARG A 26 -6.91 -15.43 -5.07
N PHE A 27 -7.09 -14.49 -6.00
CA PHE A 27 -8.06 -14.62 -7.08
C PHE A 27 -7.48 -15.33 -8.31
N LYS A 28 -6.18 -15.65 -8.32
CA LYS A 28 -5.45 -16.32 -9.39
C LYS A 28 -5.59 -15.58 -10.73
N VAL A 29 -5.33 -14.28 -10.69
CA VAL A 29 -5.39 -13.41 -11.87
C VAL A 29 -3.97 -13.00 -12.22
N ASP A 30 -3.43 -13.57 -13.31
CA ASP A 30 -2.03 -13.41 -13.70
C ASP A 30 -1.87 -12.48 -14.91
N GLU A 31 -2.92 -12.28 -15.71
CA GLU A 31 -2.84 -11.52 -16.96
C GLU A 31 -3.61 -10.20 -16.85
N PRO A 32 -2.94 -9.05 -17.04
CA PRO A 32 -3.62 -7.77 -17.10
C PRO A 32 -4.45 -7.65 -18.39
N PHE A 33 -5.63 -7.04 -18.32
CA PHE A 33 -6.43 -6.75 -19.50
C PHE A 33 -6.09 -5.40 -20.14
N ALA A 34 -5.40 -4.52 -19.40
CA ALA A 34 -4.93 -3.22 -19.85
C ALA A 34 -3.67 -2.80 -19.08
N GLU A 35 -2.89 -1.92 -19.68
CA GLU A 35 -1.71 -1.30 -19.10
C GLU A 35 -1.57 0.15 -19.58
N LEU A 36 -0.87 0.99 -18.81
CA LEU A 36 -0.50 2.33 -19.23
C LEU A 36 0.90 2.31 -19.84
N GLU A 37 1.02 2.87 -21.04
CA GLU A 37 2.31 3.02 -21.73
C GLU A 37 3.31 3.79 -20.87
N PRO A 38 4.48 3.23 -20.52
CA PRO A 38 5.38 3.81 -19.52
C PRO A 38 6.20 5.00 -19.99
N GLU A 39 6.50 5.15 -21.30
CA GLU A 39 7.49 6.10 -21.82
C GLU A 39 7.24 7.55 -21.41
N GLU A 40 5.99 7.95 -21.21
CA GLU A 40 5.63 9.33 -20.86
C GLU A 40 5.66 9.59 -19.35
N PHE A 41 5.68 8.54 -18.53
CA PHE A 41 5.41 8.65 -17.11
C PHE A 41 6.61 8.33 -16.22
N TYR A 42 7.60 7.58 -16.70
CA TYR A 42 8.72 7.11 -15.89
C TYR A 42 10.07 7.63 -16.38
N ASP A 43 10.96 7.91 -15.43
CA ASP A 43 12.38 8.08 -15.70
C ASP A 43 13.06 6.70 -15.62
N PHE A 44 13.42 6.14 -16.77
CA PHE A 44 14.07 4.83 -16.82
C PHE A 44 15.52 4.81 -16.29
N GLN A 45 16.05 5.92 -15.83
CA GLN A 45 17.30 5.95 -15.06
C GLN A 45 17.06 5.72 -13.57
N GLU A 46 15.91 6.14 -13.06
CA GLU A 46 15.45 5.91 -11.68
C GLU A 46 14.70 4.58 -11.58
N HIS A 47 13.73 4.35 -12.46
CA HIS A 47 12.94 3.11 -12.56
C HIS A 47 13.42 2.29 -13.76
N ARG A 48 14.52 1.52 -13.56
CA ARG A 48 15.11 0.76 -14.65
C ARG A 48 14.26 -0.43 -15.05
N PRO A 49 14.05 -0.65 -16.38
CA PRO A 49 13.47 -1.90 -16.82
C PRO A 49 14.41 -3.05 -16.44
N THR A 50 13.83 -4.18 -16.09
CA THR A 50 14.57 -5.42 -15.79
C THR A 50 14.61 -6.32 -16.99
N VAL A 51 15.70 -7.10 -17.14
CA VAL A 51 15.88 -8.04 -18.22
C VAL A 51 16.14 -9.44 -17.66
N SER A 52 15.46 -10.43 -18.20
CA SER A 52 15.76 -11.85 -17.96
C SER A 52 16.58 -12.40 -19.10
N ILE A 53 17.72 -13.05 -18.78
CA ILE A 53 18.62 -13.65 -19.77
C ILE A 53 18.91 -15.09 -19.36
N SER A 54 18.66 -16.04 -20.26
CA SER A 54 19.08 -17.44 -20.11
C SER A 54 19.84 -17.93 -21.35
N ASP A 55 20.86 -18.71 -21.14
CA ASP A 55 21.73 -19.27 -22.19
C ASP A 55 22.30 -18.23 -23.18
N GLY A 56 22.50 -16.98 -22.73
CA GLY A 56 23.00 -15.87 -23.56
C GLY A 56 21.95 -15.22 -24.48
N HIS A 57 20.68 -15.52 -24.30
CA HIS A 57 19.56 -14.91 -24.99
C HIS A 57 18.69 -14.09 -24.04
N VAL A 58 18.14 -12.98 -24.53
CA VAL A 58 17.14 -12.20 -23.80
C VAL A 58 15.80 -12.92 -23.88
N ASP A 59 15.26 -13.33 -22.74
CA ASP A 59 13.96 -14.00 -22.66
C ASP A 59 12.81 -13.00 -22.52
N ALA A 60 12.98 -12.01 -21.63
CA ALA A 60 11.97 -11.00 -21.37
C ALA A 60 12.59 -9.67 -20.94
N MET A 61 11.87 -8.60 -21.14
CA MET A 61 12.15 -7.28 -20.57
C MET A 61 10.87 -6.75 -19.94
N THR A 62 10.95 -6.41 -18.66
CA THR A 62 9.84 -5.84 -17.88
C THR A 62 10.09 -4.36 -17.65
N TRP A 63 9.12 -3.56 -18.00
CA TRP A 63 9.16 -2.10 -17.84
C TRP A 63 8.37 -1.69 -16.59
N PRO A 64 8.79 -0.61 -15.91
CA PRO A 64 7.95 -0.01 -14.87
C PRO A 64 6.63 0.46 -15.52
N GLN A 65 5.50 0.02 -14.98
CA GLN A 65 4.21 0.34 -15.58
C GLN A 65 3.07 0.08 -14.60
N VAL A 66 1.89 0.60 -14.92
CA VAL A 66 0.66 0.28 -14.20
C VAL A 66 -0.20 -0.67 -15.01
N GLN A 67 -0.66 -1.72 -14.35
CA GLN A 67 -1.44 -2.80 -14.93
C GLN A 67 -2.81 -2.92 -14.28
N PHE A 68 -3.80 -3.33 -15.08
CA PHE A 68 -5.19 -3.48 -14.67
C PHE A 68 -5.62 -4.93 -14.83
N TYR A 69 -6.15 -5.51 -13.77
CA TYR A 69 -6.56 -6.90 -13.70
C TYR A 69 -8.04 -7.00 -13.40
N ALA A 70 -8.76 -7.79 -14.16
CA ALA A 70 -10.19 -8.01 -13.95
C ALA A 70 -10.42 -9.25 -13.09
N VAL A 71 -11.13 -9.07 -11.98
CA VAL A 71 -11.54 -10.14 -11.07
C VAL A 71 -13.03 -10.35 -11.20
N GLU A 72 -13.44 -11.45 -11.84
CA GLU A 72 -14.82 -11.89 -11.88
C GLU A 72 -15.17 -12.67 -10.62
N ARG A 73 -16.19 -12.23 -9.88
CA ARG A 73 -16.61 -12.87 -8.64
C ARG A 73 -17.92 -13.61 -8.81
N SER A 74 -17.85 -14.93 -8.83
CA SER A 74 -19.03 -15.80 -8.96
C SER A 74 -19.97 -15.80 -7.73
N GLU A 75 -19.48 -15.34 -6.57
CA GLU A 75 -20.21 -15.42 -5.28
C GLU A 75 -20.49 -14.06 -4.64
N ALA A 76 -20.19 -12.95 -5.32
CA ALA A 76 -20.44 -11.60 -4.83
C ALA A 76 -21.25 -10.77 -5.82
N ASP A 77 -21.93 -9.76 -5.32
CA ASP A 77 -22.76 -8.87 -6.13
C ASP A 77 -21.96 -7.95 -7.10
N ARG A 78 -20.63 -7.97 -7.08
CA ARG A 78 -19.78 -7.05 -7.87
C ARG A 78 -18.45 -7.68 -8.26
N ASP A 79 -18.02 -7.39 -9.49
CA ASP A 79 -16.66 -7.63 -9.97
C ASP A 79 -15.71 -6.52 -9.50
N PHE A 80 -14.41 -6.83 -9.49
CA PHE A 80 -13.35 -5.88 -9.17
C PHE A 80 -12.40 -5.67 -10.34
N ILE A 81 -11.80 -4.48 -10.37
CA ILE A 81 -10.54 -4.23 -11.07
C ILE A 81 -9.48 -4.01 -10.00
N LEU A 82 -8.40 -4.79 -10.06
CA LEU A 82 -7.20 -4.56 -9.27
C LEU A 82 -6.21 -3.78 -10.13
N VAL A 83 -5.58 -2.77 -9.57
CA VAL A 83 -4.60 -1.94 -10.26
C VAL A 83 -3.36 -1.85 -9.41
N THR A 84 -2.22 -2.22 -9.97
CA THR A 84 -0.92 -2.16 -9.30
C THR A 84 0.17 -1.71 -10.27
N GLY A 85 1.29 -1.24 -9.74
CA GLY A 85 2.48 -0.82 -10.47
C GLY A 85 3.18 0.35 -9.81
N ASP A 86 4.19 0.88 -10.47
CA ASP A 86 5.06 1.93 -9.94
C ASP A 86 4.36 3.31 -9.87
N GLU A 87 4.70 4.11 -8.87
CA GLU A 87 4.35 5.53 -8.83
C GLU A 87 5.04 6.27 -9.99
N PRO A 88 4.33 7.07 -10.81
CA PRO A 88 4.94 7.73 -11.96
C PRO A 88 5.90 8.83 -11.54
N THR A 89 7.04 8.96 -12.24
CA THR A 89 7.98 10.07 -12.05
C THR A 89 7.44 11.37 -12.62
N PHE A 90 6.75 11.33 -13.77
CA PHE A 90 6.35 12.51 -14.53
C PHE A 90 4.85 12.56 -14.82
N ARG A 91 4.36 13.75 -15.16
CA ARG A 91 3.02 13.99 -15.73
C ARG A 91 1.86 13.46 -14.87
N TRP A 92 1.96 13.54 -13.59
CA TRP A 92 1.00 12.99 -12.62
C TRP A 92 -0.47 13.27 -12.95
N LYS A 93 -0.81 14.50 -13.36
CA LYS A 93 -2.19 14.85 -13.75
C LYS A 93 -2.65 14.12 -15.01
N THR A 94 -1.74 13.90 -15.97
CA THR A 94 -2.05 13.16 -17.20
C THR A 94 -2.18 11.69 -16.88
N PHE A 95 -1.26 11.14 -16.10
CA PHE A 95 -1.28 9.78 -15.61
C PHE A 95 -2.59 9.44 -14.88
N ALA A 96 -2.93 10.21 -13.83
CA ALA A 96 -4.16 10.00 -13.06
C ALA A 96 -5.42 10.06 -13.93
N ARG A 97 -5.47 10.99 -14.90
CA ARG A 97 -6.57 11.09 -15.84
C ARG A 97 -6.62 9.90 -16.81
N SER A 98 -5.48 9.43 -17.33
CA SER A 98 -5.43 8.24 -18.19
C SER A 98 -5.93 7.01 -17.45
N LEU A 99 -5.47 6.82 -16.20
CA LEU A 99 -5.93 5.75 -15.33
C LEU A 99 -7.45 5.85 -15.08
N THR A 100 -7.93 7.03 -14.70
CA THR A 100 -9.36 7.27 -14.46
C THR A 100 -10.21 7.03 -15.72
N ASN A 101 -9.69 7.30 -16.92
CA ASN A 101 -10.40 7.00 -18.17
C ASN A 101 -10.55 5.48 -18.36
N VAL A 102 -9.48 4.69 -18.12
CA VAL A 102 -9.56 3.22 -18.21
C VAL A 102 -10.61 2.69 -17.23
N LEU A 103 -10.63 3.20 -16.00
CA LEU A 103 -11.62 2.81 -14.98
C LEU A 103 -13.05 3.15 -15.42
N SER A 104 -13.26 4.38 -15.93
CA SER A 104 -14.56 4.85 -16.42
C SER A 104 -15.05 4.01 -17.60
N ASP A 105 -14.19 3.76 -18.59
CA ASP A 105 -14.52 2.96 -19.78
C ASP A 105 -14.82 1.49 -19.41
N SER A 106 -14.23 1.01 -18.32
CA SER A 106 -14.49 -0.31 -17.75
C SER A 106 -15.72 -0.35 -16.82
N GLY A 107 -16.46 0.76 -16.68
CA GLY A 107 -17.67 0.83 -15.87
C GLY A 107 -17.43 0.82 -14.34
N VAL A 108 -16.27 1.27 -13.90
CA VAL A 108 -15.97 1.39 -12.46
C VAL A 108 -16.83 2.49 -11.84
N GLU A 109 -17.60 2.13 -10.81
CA GLU A 109 -18.51 3.04 -10.10
C GLU A 109 -17.86 3.68 -8.86
N SER A 110 -16.80 3.09 -8.32
CA SER A 110 -16.07 3.61 -7.14
C SER A 110 -14.66 3.05 -7.07
N VAL A 111 -13.77 3.80 -6.39
CA VAL A 111 -12.34 3.48 -6.23
C VAL A 111 -11.98 3.42 -4.76
N ILE A 112 -11.21 2.39 -4.39
CA ILE A 112 -10.48 2.29 -3.13
C ILE A 112 -9.00 2.34 -3.48
N ALA A 113 -8.28 3.37 -3.04
CA ALA A 113 -6.84 3.45 -3.16
C ALA A 113 -6.20 3.09 -1.82
N LEU A 114 -5.19 2.22 -1.84
CA LEU A 114 -4.44 1.83 -0.67
C LEU A 114 -3.14 2.62 -0.60
N GLY A 115 -2.73 2.97 0.61
CA GLY A 115 -1.46 3.61 0.87
C GLY A 115 -0.91 3.22 2.24
N ALA A 116 0.40 3.39 2.41
CA ALA A 116 1.05 3.21 3.68
C ALA A 116 2.10 4.30 3.89
N TYR A 117 2.34 4.65 5.14
CA TYR A 117 3.31 5.66 5.53
C TYR A 117 4.04 5.26 6.81
N ILE A 118 5.27 5.76 6.97
CA ILE A 118 6.02 5.59 8.20
C ILE A 118 5.39 6.46 9.30
N GLY A 119 4.98 5.83 10.40
CA GLY A 119 4.36 6.50 11.54
C GLY A 119 5.01 6.15 12.88
N PRO A 120 4.71 6.93 13.94
CA PRO A 120 5.17 6.63 15.30
C PRO A 120 4.28 5.53 15.91
N VAL A 121 4.44 4.31 15.40
CA VAL A 121 3.67 3.14 15.79
C VAL A 121 4.61 1.98 16.08
N THR A 122 4.15 1.02 16.87
CA THR A 122 4.90 -0.19 17.21
C THR A 122 4.22 -1.43 16.64
N HIS A 123 4.99 -2.52 16.46
CA HIS A 123 4.49 -3.77 15.89
C HIS A 123 3.59 -4.57 16.83
N ASP A 124 3.62 -4.29 18.13
CA ASP A 124 2.83 -4.95 19.16
C ASP A 124 1.43 -4.32 19.38
N THR A 125 1.11 -3.29 18.60
CA THR A 125 -0.20 -2.63 18.63
C THR A 125 -0.97 -2.82 17.33
N PRO A 126 -2.32 -2.76 17.35
CA PRO A 126 -3.09 -2.80 16.11
C PRO A 126 -2.68 -1.68 15.14
N VAL A 127 -2.51 -2.02 13.87
CA VAL A 127 -2.13 -1.06 12.83
C VAL A 127 -3.19 0.04 12.71
N PRO A 128 -2.85 1.31 12.96
CA PRO A 128 -3.78 2.41 12.79
C PRO A 128 -4.15 2.63 11.32
N LEU A 129 -5.43 2.78 11.03
CA LEU A 129 -5.93 3.11 9.71
C LEU A 129 -6.54 4.50 9.68
N GLY A 130 -6.08 5.34 8.74
CA GLY A 130 -6.73 6.58 8.37
C GLY A 130 -7.42 6.47 7.02
N ALA A 131 -8.44 7.30 6.77
CA ALA A 131 -9.09 7.33 5.46
C ALA A 131 -9.41 8.76 5.01
N VAL A 132 -9.34 8.98 3.69
CA VAL A 132 -9.74 10.22 3.04
C VAL A 132 -10.65 9.88 1.87
N ALA A 133 -11.86 10.45 1.85
CA ALA A 133 -12.84 10.17 0.82
C ALA A 133 -13.22 11.43 0.03
N THR A 134 -13.44 11.29 -1.27
CA THR A 134 -13.97 12.37 -2.12
C THR A 134 -15.47 12.60 -1.87
N ASP A 135 -16.17 11.59 -1.36
CA ASP A 135 -17.56 11.66 -0.90
C ASP A 135 -17.62 11.23 0.58
N PRO A 136 -18.02 12.12 1.51
CA PRO A 136 -18.13 11.80 2.93
C PRO A 136 -19.06 10.60 3.23
N GLY A 137 -19.98 10.28 2.34
CA GLY A 137 -20.87 9.12 2.46
C GLY A 137 -20.14 7.78 2.42
N MET A 138 -18.96 7.72 1.81
CA MET A 138 -18.14 6.50 1.76
C MET A 138 -17.55 6.09 3.12
N LEU A 139 -17.31 7.07 4.00
CA LEU A 139 -16.81 6.82 5.37
C LEU A 139 -17.92 6.31 6.30
N GLY A 140 -19.17 6.72 6.08
CA GLY A 140 -20.27 6.55 7.03
C GLY A 140 -20.71 5.10 7.29
N SER A 141 -20.22 4.12 6.55
CA SER A 141 -20.54 2.68 6.71
C SER A 141 -19.35 1.83 7.17
N SER A 142 -18.18 2.43 7.37
CA SER A 142 -16.95 1.73 7.75
C SER A 142 -16.50 2.08 9.17
N SER A 143 -15.62 1.26 9.74
CA SER A 143 -14.93 1.53 11.01
C SER A 143 -13.76 2.53 10.84
N LEU A 144 -13.50 3.01 9.62
CA LEU A 144 -12.38 3.87 9.30
C LEU A 144 -12.58 5.30 9.85
N VAL A 145 -11.49 5.87 10.34
CA VAL A 145 -11.47 7.23 10.89
C VAL A 145 -11.00 8.20 9.81
N GLY A 146 -11.75 9.29 9.63
CA GLY A 146 -11.33 10.37 8.74
C GLY A 146 -10.01 10.98 9.19
N SER A 147 -9.10 11.21 8.26
CA SER A 147 -7.78 11.79 8.51
C SER A 147 -7.75 13.25 8.08
N ASP A 148 -7.16 14.11 8.93
CA ASP A 148 -6.82 15.48 8.60
C ASP A 148 -5.32 15.55 8.31
N TYR A 149 -4.96 15.92 7.06
CA TYR A 149 -3.57 16.06 6.66
C TYR A 149 -3.37 17.32 5.80
N HIS A 150 -2.27 18.00 6.01
CA HIS A 150 -1.84 19.14 5.20
C HIS A 150 -0.33 19.08 4.99
N GLY A 151 0.09 18.74 3.75
CA GLY A 151 1.51 18.58 3.43
C GLY A 151 1.76 18.07 2.01
N PRO A 152 2.98 17.64 1.71
CA PRO A 152 3.32 16.96 0.44
C PRO A 152 2.46 15.71 0.24
N THR A 153 2.21 15.35 -1.01
CA THR A 153 1.36 14.20 -1.33
C THR A 153 1.93 13.36 -2.47
N GLY A 154 1.55 12.08 -2.52
CA GLY A 154 1.86 11.15 -3.58
C GLY A 154 0.74 11.04 -4.62
N ILE A 155 0.93 10.11 -5.55
CA ILE A 155 0.02 9.88 -6.69
C ILE A 155 -1.40 9.49 -6.23
N VAL A 156 -1.54 8.84 -5.07
CA VAL A 156 -2.84 8.42 -4.51
C VAL A 156 -3.80 9.60 -4.36
N SER A 157 -3.32 10.74 -3.83
CA SER A 157 -4.17 11.93 -3.68
C SER A 157 -4.46 12.61 -5.03
N VAL A 158 -3.52 12.56 -5.97
CA VAL A 158 -3.73 13.10 -7.33
C VAL A 158 -4.77 12.26 -8.08
N LEU A 159 -4.75 10.94 -7.88
CA LEU A 159 -5.77 10.03 -8.40
C LEU A 159 -7.15 10.31 -7.79
N ALA A 160 -7.22 10.48 -6.47
CA ALA A 160 -8.48 10.82 -5.79
C ALA A 160 -9.11 12.10 -6.38
N GLU A 161 -8.29 13.13 -6.65
CA GLU A 161 -8.76 14.36 -7.30
C GLU A 161 -9.23 14.10 -8.74
N ALA A 162 -8.50 13.30 -9.53
CA ALA A 162 -8.91 12.95 -10.89
C ALA A 162 -10.24 12.15 -10.89
N CYS A 163 -10.42 11.23 -9.94
CA CYS A 163 -11.69 10.52 -9.75
C CYS A 163 -12.83 11.48 -9.41
N ARG A 164 -12.59 12.44 -8.51
CA ARG A 164 -13.56 13.46 -8.15
C ARG A 164 -13.99 14.31 -9.37
N GLU A 165 -13.02 14.71 -10.20
CA GLU A 165 -13.29 15.44 -11.46
C GLU A 165 -14.09 14.60 -12.47
N ALA A 166 -13.87 13.30 -12.51
CA ALA A 166 -14.59 12.35 -13.36
C ALA A 166 -15.96 11.92 -12.78
N GLY A 167 -16.29 12.32 -11.56
CA GLY A 167 -17.54 11.94 -10.89
C GLY A 167 -17.54 10.50 -10.38
N ILE A 168 -16.37 9.89 -10.20
CA ILE A 168 -16.20 8.56 -9.61
C ILE A 168 -15.85 8.74 -8.12
N PRO A 169 -16.73 8.31 -7.19
CA PRO A 169 -16.43 8.32 -5.77
C PRO A 169 -15.16 7.53 -5.47
N ALA A 170 -14.25 8.12 -4.70
CA ALA A 170 -13.00 7.49 -4.32
C ALA A 170 -12.72 7.66 -2.83
N ILE A 171 -12.16 6.62 -2.22
CA ILE A 171 -11.63 6.62 -0.86
C ILE A 171 -10.19 6.09 -0.88
N SER A 172 -9.30 6.77 -0.17
CA SER A 172 -7.98 6.23 0.12
C SER A 172 -7.91 5.76 1.57
N ILE A 173 -7.33 4.57 1.79
CA ILE A 173 -7.11 3.96 3.10
C ILE A 173 -5.61 3.92 3.32
N TRP A 174 -5.17 4.42 4.47
CA TRP A 174 -3.75 4.57 4.80
C TRP A 174 -3.43 3.81 6.06
N ALA A 175 -2.42 2.94 5.99
CA ALA A 175 -1.86 2.25 7.15
C ALA A 175 -0.60 2.95 7.64
N ALA A 176 -0.46 3.09 8.96
CA ALA A 176 0.80 3.50 9.56
C ALA A 176 1.69 2.27 9.78
N THR A 177 2.97 2.35 9.38
CA THR A 177 3.97 1.30 9.58
C THR A 177 5.10 1.81 10.47
N PRO A 178 5.69 0.95 11.34
CA PRO A 178 6.82 1.33 12.18
C PRO A 178 8.05 1.70 11.35
N HIS A 179 8.77 2.71 11.78
CA HIS A 179 10.01 3.13 11.11
C HIS A 179 11.05 2.00 11.02
N TYR A 180 11.23 1.25 12.09
CA TYR A 180 12.20 0.15 12.15
C TYR A 180 11.84 -1.07 11.29
N LEU A 181 10.66 -1.09 10.66
CA LEU A 181 10.23 -2.13 9.73
C LEU A 181 10.08 -1.60 8.29
N ALA A 182 10.61 -0.43 7.98
CA ALA A 182 10.35 0.28 6.73
C ALA A 182 10.81 -0.46 5.47
N ALA A 183 11.88 -1.24 5.58
CA ALA A 183 12.53 -1.90 4.42
C ALA A 183 12.02 -3.31 4.13
N ASN A 184 11.05 -3.81 4.87
CA ASN A 184 10.52 -5.17 4.70
C ASN A 184 9.02 -5.12 4.41
N PRO A 185 8.50 -6.03 3.58
CA PRO A 185 7.05 -6.20 3.44
C PRO A 185 6.40 -6.41 4.81
N ASN A 186 5.32 -5.67 5.08
CA ASN A 186 4.65 -5.70 6.37
C ASN A 186 3.25 -6.36 6.28
N PRO A 187 3.14 -7.68 6.56
CA PRO A 187 1.86 -8.41 6.52
C PRO A 187 0.79 -7.88 7.48
N MET A 188 1.19 -7.26 8.60
CA MET A 188 0.24 -6.62 9.54
C MET A 188 -0.49 -5.47 8.87
N ALA A 189 0.27 -4.59 8.19
CA ALA A 189 -0.28 -3.44 7.48
C ALA A 189 -1.07 -3.88 6.23
N MET A 190 -0.57 -4.86 5.47
CA MET A 190 -1.31 -5.47 4.35
C MET A 190 -2.68 -5.99 4.80
N ARG A 191 -2.72 -6.78 5.88
CA ARG A 191 -3.96 -7.33 6.43
C ARG A 191 -4.90 -6.24 6.94
N ALA A 192 -4.37 -5.22 7.61
CA ALA A 192 -5.17 -4.10 8.08
C ALA A 192 -5.83 -3.33 6.91
N LEU A 193 -5.05 -3.04 5.84
CA LEU A 193 -5.55 -2.41 4.62
C LEU A 193 -6.63 -3.23 3.95
N LEU A 194 -6.43 -4.55 3.81
CA LEU A 194 -7.42 -5.43 3.17
C LEU A 194 -8.68 -5.59 4.01
N LYS A 195 -8.58 -5.59 5.34
CA LYS A 195 -9.76 -5.56 6.22
C LYS A 195 -10.57 -4.27 6.01
N GLY A 196 -9.91 -3.11 6.01
CA GLY A 196 -10.56 -1.83 5.75
C GLY A 196 -11.18 -1.76 4.36
N ALA A 197 -10.48 -2.22 3.33
CA ALA A 197 -11.00 -2.30 1.97
C ALA A 197 -12.19 -3.27 1.88
N GLY A 198 -12.12 -4.40 2.57
CA GLY A 198 -13.17 -5.42 2.61
C GLY A 198 -14.47 -4.92 3.21
N GLU A 199 -14.41 -4.06 4.25
CA GLU A 199 -15.61 -3.42 4.84
C GLU A 199 -16.37 -2.57 3.81
N ILE A 200 -15.64 -1.88 2.91
CA ILE A 200 -16.23 -1.02 1.88
C ILE A 200 -16.66 -1.84 0.66
N ALA A 201 -15.80 -2.75 0.22
CA ALA A 201 -15.99 -3.50 -1.02
C ALA A 201 -16.86 -4.76 -0.87
N GLY A 202 -17.18 -5.17 0.36
CA GLY A 202 -18.02 -6.32 0.63
C GLY A 202 -17.33 -7.66 0.37
N PHE A 203 -16.01 -7.76 0.62
CA PHE A 203 -15.29 -9.03 0.59
C PHE A 203 -14.62 -9.32 1.95
N ASN A 204 -14.26 -10.58 2.19
CA ASN A 204 -13.47 -10.93 3.37
C ASN A 204 -12.01 -10.52 3.16
N GLY A 205 -11.59 -9.41 3.74
CA GLY A 205 -10.20 -8.93 3.73
C GLY A 205 -9.31 -9.57 4.80
N ASP A 206 -9.80 -10.53 5.55
CA ASP A 206 -9.11 -11.19 6.67
C ASP A 206 -9.06 -12.70 6.44
N ASP A 207 -8.22 -13.17 5.54
CA ASP A 207 -8.06 -14.60 5.26
C ASP A 207 -7.01 -15.28 6.14
N GLU A 208 -6.96 -16.62 6.06
CA GLU A 208 -6.09 -17.44 6.89
C GLU A 208 -4.61 -17.29 6.49
N GLU A 209 -4.33 -17.12 5.20
CA GLU A 209 -2.98 -16.97 4.68
C GLU A 209 -2.31 -15.70 5.23
N LEU A 210 -2.99 -14.56 5.14
CA LEU A 210 -2.49 -13.30 5.71
C LEU A 210 -2.30 -13.37 7.22
N ARG A 211 -3.20 -14.09 7.94
CA ARG A 211 -3.03 -14.28 9.39
C ARG A 211 -1.80 -15.10 9.74
N LEU A 212 -1.46 -16.10 8.93
CA LEU A 212 -0.26 -16.89 9.11
C LEU A 212 0.99 -16.10 8.79
N LEU A 213 0.99 -15.33 7.70
CA LEU A 213 2.10 -14.44 7.34
C LEU A 213 2.34 -13.37 8.43
N GLU A 214 1.29 -12.76 8.94
CA GLU A 214 1.38 -11.80 10.05
C GLU A 214 1.96 -12.46 11.31
N ALA A 215 1.48 -13.64 11.69
CA ALA A 215 1.94 -14.32 12.91
C ALA A 215 3.42 -14.70 12.81
N ASP A 216 3.88 -15.19 11.67
CA ASP A 216 5.29 -15.49 11.42
C ASP A 216 6.15 -14.22 11.44
N PHE A 217 5.68 -13.16 10.80
CA PHE A 217 6.37 -11.87 10.79
C PHE A 217 6.51 -11.28 12.19
N VAL A 218 5.44 -11.24 12.99
CA VAL A 218 5.48 -10.73 14.36
C VAL A 218 6.44 -11.54 15.21
N GLN A 219 6.40 -12.88 15.11
CA GLN A 219 7.34 -13.73 15.84
C GLN A 219 8.80 -13.37 15.52
N ARG A 220 9.15 -13.19 14.25
CA ARG A 220 10.52 -12.84 13.85
C ARG A 220 10.93 -11.45 14.34
N VAL A 221 10.01 -10.48 14.33
CA VAL A 221 10.26 -9.16 14.88
C VAL A 221 10.49 -9.24 16.40
N ASP A 222 9.67 -9.99 17.12
CA ASP A 222 9.82 -10.21 18.57
C ASP A 222 11.18 -10.84 18.90
N GLU A 223 11.61 -11.85 18.12
CA GLU A 223 12.93 -12.49 18.26
C GLU A 223 14.08 -11.50 18.02
N ALA A 224 13.96 -10.60 17.04
CA ALA A 224 14.94 -9.53 16.80
C ALA A 224 15.00 -8.53 17.97
N VAL A 225 13.85 -8.16 18.50
CA VAL A 225 13.75 -7.24 19.67
C VAL A 225 14.38 -7.88 20.92
N GLU A 226 14.13 -9.18 21.15
CA GLU A 226 14.76 -9.91 22.26
C GLU A 226 16.30 -10.01 22.12
N ALA A 227 16.80 -10.04 20.88
CA ALA A 227 18.24 -10.13 20.60
C ALA A 227 18.96 -8.78 20.75
N SER A 228 18.26 -7.63 20.62
CA SER A 228 18.85 -6.28 20.64
C SER A 228 18.24 -5.42 21.74
N SER A 229 19.03 -5.17 22.81
CA SER A 229 18.61 -4.28 23.90
C SER A 229 18.47 -2.82 23.48
N GLU A 230 19.13 -2.41 22.41
CA GLU A 230 19.04 -1.05 21.85
C GLU A 230 17.70 -0.88 21.13
N LEU A 231 17.32 -1.88 20.33
CA LEU A 231 16.04 -1.92 19.65
C LEU A 231 14.88 -1.97 20.65
N ALA A 232 14.96 -2.82 21.68
CA ALA A 232 13.94 -2.89 22.72
C ALA A 232 13.74 -1.53 23.42
N ALA A 233 14.83 -0.83 23.78
CA ALA A 233 14.76 0.48 24.39
C ALA A 233 14.16 1.55 23.45
N TYR A 234 14.48 1.48 22.16
CA TYR A 234 13.89 2.37 21.15
C TYR A 234 12.38 2.17 21.01
N ILE A 235 11.93 0.92 20.98
CA ILE A 235 10.49 0.60 20.87
C ILE A 235 9.73 1.06 22.12
N GLU A 236 10.32 0.89 23.33
CA GLU A 236 9.73 1.41 24.58
C GLU A 236 9.61 2.94 24.57
N GLU A 237 10.64 3.66 24.07
CA GLU A 237 10.60 5.12 23.92
C GLU A 237 9.48 5.55 22.95
N LEU A 238 9.40 4.88 21.81
CA LEU A 238 8.39 5.14 20.79
C LEU A 238 6.95 4.88 21.30
N ALA A 239 6.74 3.80 22.04
CA ALA A 239 5.47 3.49 22.66
C ALA A 239 5.02 4.56 23.67
N ALA A 240 5.95 5.04 24.49
CA ALA A 240 5.68 6.11 25.47
C ALA A 240 5.32 7.45 24.79
N GLU A 241 6.00 7.81 23.72
CA GLU A 241 5.68 9.02 22.94
C GLU A 241 4.28 8.94 22.28
N THR A 242 3.85 7.72 21.91
CA THR A 242 2.56 7.50 21.25
C THR A 242 1.39 7.60 22.23
N GLU A 243 1.55 7.19 23.50
CA GLU A 243 0.51 7.31 24.53
C GLU A 243 0.21 8.77 24.91
N ASP A 244 1.22 9.65 24.89
CA ASP A 244 1.08 11.06 25.25
C ASP A 244 0.62 11.97 24.09
N ALA A 245 0.57 11.49 22.85
CA ALA A 245 0.21 12.28 21.68
C ALA A 245 -1.30 12.42 21.53
N PRO A 246 -1.85 13.65 21.39
CA PRO A 246 -3.26 13.85 21.09
C PRO A 246 -3.59 13.27 19.71
N ASP A 247 -4.78 12.69 19.58
CA ASP A 247 -5.32 11.96 18.41
C ASP A 247 -5.48 12.83 17.12
N GLN A 248 -4.87 14.00 17.08
CA GLN A 248 -4.96 14.95 15.98
C GLN A 248 -3.64 15.06 15.23
N GLY A 249 -3.61 14.50 14.01
CA GLY A 249 -2.59 14.80 13.01
C GLY A 249 -1.21 14.22 13.34
N ARG A 250 -1.10 12.90 13.44
CA ARG A 250 0.20 12.22 13.48
C ARG A 250 0.91 12.44 12.14
N GLY A 251 1.62 13.58 12.10
CA GLY A 251 2.40 13.99 10.95
C GLY A 251 3.59 13.06 10.74
N TRP A 252 4.08 13.04 9.52
CA TRP A 252 5.33 12.43 9.10
C TRP A 252 6.44 12.69 10.09
N LEU A 253 7.02 11.64 10.68
CA LEU A 253 8.19 11.79 11.54
C LEU A 253 9.43 12.11 10.68
N ASP A 254 10.24 13.03 11.16
CA ASP A 254 11.61 13.23 10.67
C ASP A 254 12.44 11.98 11.01
N PRO A 255 13.01 11.27 10.04
CA PRO A 255 13.74 9.99 10.26
C PRO A 255 15.08 10.16 11.00
N GLY A 256 15.25 11.17 11.84
CA GLY A 256 16.53 11.63 12.39
C GLY A 256 17.32 10.66 13.29
N ARG A 257 16.80 9.50 13.70
CA ARG A 257 17.49 8.56 14.61
C ARG A 257 17.50 7.08 14.21
N GLY A 258 16.95 6.70 13.07
CA GLY A 258 16.67 5.28 12.76
C GLY A 258 17.56 4.50 11.80
N PRO A 259 18.47 5.08 10.97
CA PRO A 259 19.10 4.30 9.91
C PRO A 259 19.87 3.07 10.39
N GLU A 260 20.58 3.16 11.51
CA GLU A 260 21.42 2.06 12.03
C GLU A 260 20.58 0.92 12.60
N LEU A 261 19.44 1.21 13.23
CA LEU A 261 18.52 0.20 13.77
C LEU A 261 17.70 -0.48 12.66
N VAL A 262 17.38 0.24 11.59
CA VAL A 262 16.73 -0.33 10.41
C VAL A 262 17.63 -1.38 9.77
N ASP A 263 18.91 -1.07 9.58
CA ASP A 263 19.90 -1.99 8.99
C ASP A 263 20.03 -3.29 9.84
N GLU A 264 20.02 -3.19 11.18
CA GLU A 264 20.15 -4.35 12.09
C GLU A 264 18.93 -5.28 11.96
N ILE A 265 17.72 -4.73 11.92
CA ILE A 265 16.50 -5.53 11.73
C ILE A 265 16.42 -6.12 10.32
N GLU A 266 16.80 -5.34 9.29
CA GLU A 266 16.84 -5.83 7.93
C GLU A 266 17.77 -7.04 7.77
N GLU A 267 18.95 -6.98 8.39
CA GLU A 267 19.91 -8.08 8.36
C GLU A 267 19.32 -9.32 9.05
N PHE A 268 18.68 -9.14 10.21
CA PHE A 268 18.04 -10.24 10.94
C PHE A 268 16.86 -10.86 10.14
N LEU A 269 16.06 -10.05 9.47
CA LEU A 269 14.91 -10.54 8.71
C LEU A 269 15.28 -11.12 7.33
N LYS A 270 16.48 -10.83 6.80
CA LYS A 270 16.98 -11.38 5.53
C LYS A 270 17.65 -12.76 5.67
N ASP A 271 18.14 -13.12 6.85
CA ASP A 271 18.89 -14.37 7.08
C ASP A 271 18.01 -15.60 7.29
N VAL A 272 16.73 -15.52 6.95
CA VAL A 272 15.76 -16.64 7.00
C VAL A 272 15.07 -16.81 5.60
#